data_62384ba47273d842546dcd735074d31b
#
_entry.id   62384ba47273d842546dcd735074d31b
#
_cell.length_a   1.000
_cell.length_b   1.000
_cell.length_c   1.000
_cell.angle_alpha   90.00
_cell.angle_beta   90.00
_cell.angle_gamma   90.00
#
_symmetry.space_group_name_H-M   'P 1'
#
loop_
_entity.id
_entity.type
_entity.pdbx_description
1 polymer ?
#
loop_
_entity_poly.entity_id
_entity_poly.type
_entity_poly.pdbx_seq_one_letter_code
_entity_poly.pdbx_strand_id
1 'polypeptide(L)'
;MEFKKAQRQKAKLRLALMGTSGAGKTYSALLIAQGIGGKIAMVDTEQGSGELYSNLCDYDVCSIKPPFEPQKYIDAIKSAEKAKYDVVIIDSLSHAWAGEGGLLDMHDKATTASKSKNSYVAW
;
A
#
# COMPACT_ATOMS: atom_id res chain seq x y z
N MET A 1 -0.76 -26.25 -24.22
CA MET A 1 -1.29 -26.35 -22.83
C MET A 1 -0.75 -27.63 -22.20
N GLU A 2 -0.06 -27.53 -21.11
CA GLU A 2 0.55 -28.66 -20.44
C GLU A 2 0.14 -28.71 -18.97
N PHE A 3 -0.16 -29.90 -18.51
CA PHE A 3 -0.34 -30.16 -17.08
C PHE A 3 0.98 -30.64 -16.49
N LYS A 4 1.39 -30.03 -15.37
CA LYS A 4 2.57 -30.45 -14.64
C LYS A 4 2.26 -30.62 -13.16
N LYS A 5 3.06 -31.42 -12.50
CA LYS A 5 2.90 -31.68 -11.07
C LYS A 5 3.07 -30.41 -10.28
N ALA A 6 2.12 -30.12 -9.39
CA ALA A 6 2.20 -28.99 -8.48
C ALA A 6 3.39 -29.16 -7.53
N GLN A 7 4.18 -28.11 -7.37
CA GLN A 7 5.32 -28.09 -6.47
C GLN A 7 5.21 -26.92 -5.52
N ARG A 8 5.68 -27.10 -4.30
CA ARG A 8 5.77 -26.03 -3.31
C ARG A 8 6.88 -25.06 -3.72
N GLN A 9 6.51 -23.80 -3.95
CA GLN A 9 7.48 -22.76 -4.28
C GLN A 9 7.58 -21.74 -3.16
N LYS A 10 8.75 -21.17 -2.94
CA LYS A 10 8.92 -20.03 -2.03
C LYS A 10 8.35 -18.80 -2.71
N ALA A 11 7.25 -18.30 -2.18
CA ALA A 11 6.65 -17.04 -2.62
C ALA A 11 6.64 -16.07 -1.46
N LYS A 12 6.85 -14.79 -1.75
CA LYS A 12 6.69 -13.73 -0.74
C LYS A 12 5.21 -13.53 -0.46
N LEU A 13 4.86 -13.33 0.79
CA LEU A 13 3.49 -13.07 1.21
C LEU A 13 3.02 -11.71 0.68
N ARG A 14 1.86 -11.71 0.05
CA ARG A 14 1.12 -10.50 -0.27
C ARG A 14 -0.25 -10.62 0.38
N LEU A 15 -0.51 -9.76 1.37
CA LEU A 15 -1.71 -9.84 2.20
C LEU A 15 -2.43 -8.51 2.19
N ALA A 16 -3.73 -8.53 1.95
CA ALA A 16 -4.60 -7.37 2.09
C ALA A 16 -5.51 -7.56 3.29
N LEU A 17 -5.56 -6.55 4.15
CA LEU A 17 -6.48 -6.49 5.28
C LEU A 17 -7.57 -5.48 4.97
N MET A 18 -8.82 -5.91 5.06
CA MET A 18 -10.00 -5.07 4.80
C MET A 18 -10.87 -5.03 6.04
N GLY A 19 -11.49 -3.89 6.25
CA GLY A 19 -12.41 -3.69 7.37
C GLY A 19 -12.77 -2.23 7.52
N THR A 20 -13.77 -1.99 8.34
CA THR A 20 -14.20 -0.61 8.66
C THR A 20 -13.15 0.08 9.53
N SER A 21 -13.22 1.41 9.60
CA SER A 21 -12.39 2.19 10.51
C SER A 21 -12.58 1.69 11.95
N GLY A 22 -11.47 1.53 12.67
CA GLY A 22 -11.50 1.01 14.03
C GLY A 22 -11.58 -0.50 14.17
N ALA A 23 -11.53 -1.26 13.06
CA ALA A 23 -11.56 -2.72 13.08
C ALA A 23 -10.24 -3.36 13.53
N GLY A 24 -9.19 -2.56 13.74
CA GLY A 24 -7.89 -3.07 14.17
C GLY A 24 -6.97 -3.53 13.04
N LYS A 25 -7.16 -3.00 11.84
CA LYS A 25 -6.35 -3.38 10.66
C LYS A 25 -4.86 -3.10 10.87
N THR A 26 -4.50 -1.92 11.33
CA THR A 26 -3.10 -1.52 11.56
C THR A 26 -2.46 -2.39 12.64
N TYR A 27 -3.16 -2.59 13.74
CA TYR A 27 -2.70 -3.45 14.82
C TYR A 27 -2.45 -4.87 14.34
N SER A 28 -3.40 -5.44 13.59
CA SER A 28 -3.29 -6.78 13.03
C SER A 28 -2.13 -6.92 12.04
N ALA A 29 -1.94 -5.89 11.18
CA ALA A 29 -0.84 -5.87 10.24
C ALA A 29 0.52 -5.89 10.95
N LEU A 30 0.67 -5.11 12.02
CA LEU A 30 1.90 -5.07 12.81
C LEU A 30 2.16 -6.39 13.54
N LEU A 31 1.12 -7.02 14.08
CA LEU A 31 1.27 -8.35 14.70
C LEU A 31 1.73 -9.40 13.69
N ILE A 32 1.17 -9.39 12.49
CA ILE A 32 1.57 -10.30 11.42
C ILE A 32 3.03 -10.03 11.01
N ALA A 33 3.37 -8.77 10.82
CA ALA A 33 4.73 -8.37 10.46
C ALA A 33 5.75 -8.79 11.53
N GLN A 34 5.42 -8.60 12.78
CA GLN A 34 6.25 -9.03 13.90
C GLN A 34 6.44 -10.55 13.92
N GLY A 35 5.37 -11.30 13.60
CA GLY A 35 5.45 -12.75 13.49
C GLY A 35 6.32 -13.25 12.33
N ILE A 36 6.32 -12.53 11.22
CA ILE A 36 7.22 -12.81 10.09
C ILE A 36 8.67 -12.55 10.50
N GLY A 37 8.89 -11.49 11.26
CA GLY A 37 10.21 -11.11 11.75
C GLY A 37 10.98 -10.22 10.79
N GLY A 38 12.09 -9.69 11.28
CA GLY A 38 12.95 -8.82 10.50
C GLY A 38 12.57 -7.34 10.61
N LYS A 39 13.06 -6.59 9.65
CA LYS A 39 12.94 -5.13 9.60
C LYS A 39 11.64 -4.72 8.94
N ILE A 40 10.84 -3.90 9.61
CA ILE A 40 9.51 -3.50 9.17
C ILE A 40 9.51 -2.03 8.74
N ALA A 41 9.02 -1.77 7.54
CA ALA A 41 8.73 -0.42 7.05
C ALA A 41 7.23 -0.22 6.91
N MET A 42 6.72 0.91 7.40
CA MET A 42 5.34 1.31 7.23
C MET A 42 5.24 2.54 6.35
N VAL A 43 4.42 2.46 5.32
CA VAL A 43 4.05 3.61 4.50
C VAL A 43 2.71 4.12 5.02
N ASP A 44 2.72 5.27 5.68
CA ASP A 44 1.56 5.85 6.36
C ASP A 44 0.93 6.96 5.52
N THR A 45 -0.33 6.80 5.20
CA THR A 45 -1.13 7.82 4.50
C THR A 45 -2.22 8.42 5.39
N GLU A 46 -2.29 7.97 6.65
CA GLU A 46 -3.32 8.35 7.62
C GLU A 46 -2.87 9.48 8.55
N GLN A 47 -1.94 10.31 8.10
CA GLN A 47 -1.55 11.55 8.79
C GLN A 47 -1.05 11.34 10.23
N GLY A 48 -0.09 10.45 10.41
CA GLY A 48 0.56 10.22 11.69
C GLY A 48 0.00 9.06 12.49
N SER A 49 -1.09 8.42 12.05
CA SER A 49 -1.63 7.25 12.74
C SER A 49 -0.66 6.06 12.73
N GLY A 50 0.26 6.02 11.76
CA GLY A 50 1.29 4.99 11.68
C GLY A 50 2.23 4.94 12.88
N GLU A 51 2.30 6.00 13.68
CA GLU A 51 3.15 6.04 14.88
C GLU A 51 2.42 5.65 16.16
N LEU A 52 1.09 5.47 16.12
CA LEU A 52 0.29 5.16 17.31
C LEU A 52 0.68 3.85 17.99
N TYR A 53 1.27 2.93 17.25
CA TYR A 53 1.62 1.60 17.74
C TYR A 53 3.12 1.40 17.91
N SER A 54 3.89 2.47 18.01
CA SER A 54 5.34 2.40 18.15
C SER A 54 5.80 1.61 19.39
N ASN A 55 4.95 1.49 20.39
CA ASN A 55 5.22 0.70 21.60
C ASN A 55 5.02 -0.82 21.39
N LEU A 56 4.36 -1.22 20.31
CA LEU A 56 4.05 -2.62 20.06
C LEU A 56 5.25 -3.40 19.51
N CYS A 57 5.94 -2.81 18.56
CA CYS A 57 7.15 -3.38 17.96
C CYS A 57 7.97 -2.27 17.30
N ASP A 58 9.20 -2.59 16.95
CA ASP A 58 10.06 -1.66 16.21
C ASP A 58 9.70 -1.65 14.74
N TYR A 59 9.39 -0.49 14.22
CA TYR A 59 9.17 -0.28 12.79
C TYR A 59 9.52 1.14 12.39
N ASP A 60 9.91 1.32 11.13
CA ASP A 60 10.19 2.63 10.58
C ASP A 60 9.00 3.11 9.75
N VAL A 61 8.75 4.41 9.75
CA VAL A 61 7.59 5.02 9.09
C VAL A 61 8.03 6.00 8.03
N CYS A 62 7.38 5.91 6.88
CA CYS A 62 7.44 6.92 5.82
C CYS A 62 6.03 7.43 5.57
N SER A 63 5.83 8.73 5.60
CA SER A 63 4.52 9.33 5.40
C SER A 63 4.35 9.79 3.95
N ILE A 64 3.19 9.49 3.38
CA ILE A 64 2.74 10.05 2.11
C ILE A 64 1.62 11.04 2.41
N LYS A 65 1.80 12.27 1.93
CA LYS A 65 0.82 13.34 2.06
C LYS A 65 0.12 13.58 0.72
N PRO A 66 -1.07 14.19 0.72
CA PRO A 66 -1.70 14.59 -0.53
C PRO A 66 -0.77 15.44 -1.40
N PRO A 67 -0.80 15.30 -2.74
CA PRO A 67 -1.64 14.38 -3.50
C PRO A 67 -1.16 12.92 -3.40
N PHE A 68 -2.11 12.00 -3.36
CA PHE A 68 -1.84 10.56 -3.21
C PHE A 68 -1.63 9.89 -4.57
N GLU A 69 -0.65 10.36 -5.30
CA GLU A 69 -0.29 9.80 -6.60
C GLU A 69 0.25 8.37 -6.44
N PRO A 70 -0.20 7.42 -7.29
CA PRO A 70 0.30 6.05 -7.22
C PRO A 70 1.81 5.93 -7.30
N GLN A 71 2.47 6.84 -8.02
CA GLN A 71 3.93 6.85 -8.13
C GLN A 71 4.63 7.00 -6.78
N LYS A 72 4.04 7.75 -5.84
CA LYS A 72 4.60 7.91 -4.50
C LYS A 72 4.64 6.59 -3.74
N TYR A 73 3.61 5.75 -3.92
CA TYR A 73 3.57 4.41 -3.33
C TYR A 73 4.63 3.50 -3.93
N ILE A 74 4.78 3.55 -5.24
CA ILE A 74 5.82 2.78 -5.95
C ILE A 74 7.20 3.19 -5.46
N ASP A 75 7.46 4.48 -5.34
CA ASP A 75 8.73 5.02 -4.88
C ASP A 75 9.02 4.61 -3.44
N ALA A 76 8.01 4.64 -2.57
CA ALA A 76 8.15 4.22 -1.18
C ALA A 76 8.47 2.72 -1.08
N ILE A 77 7.79 1.88 -1.85
CA ILE A 77 8.05 0.44 -1.90
C ILE A 77 9.48 0.15 -2.39
N LYS A 78 9.89 0.82 -3.46
CA LYS A 78 11.25 0.67 -3.99
C LYS A 78 12.32 1.12 -3.02
N SER A 79 12.06 2.20 -2.28
CA SER A 79 12.97 2.67 -1.23
C SER A 79 13.10 1.65 -0.11
N ALA A 80 12.01 1.02 0.29
CA ALA A 80 12.01 -0.03 1.30
C ALA A 80 12.79 -1.27 0.82
N GLU A 81 12.60 -1.67 -0.43
CA GLU A 81 13.37 -2.77 -1.03
C GLU A 81 14.87 -2.47 -1.05
N LYS A 82 15.24 -1.28 -1.48
CA LYS A 82 16.64 -0.85 -1.54
C LYS A 82 17.28 -0.81 -0.16
N ALA A 83 16.54 -0.42 0.85
CA ALA A 83 17.00 -0.39 2.24
C ALA A 83 16.92 -1.76 2.92
N LYS A 84 16.49 -2.79 2.19
CA LYS A 84 16.45 -4.19 2.64
C LYS A 84 15.53 -4.44 3.83
N TYR A 85 14.37 -3.80 3.83
CA TYR A 85 13.31 -4.15 4.76
C TYR A 85 12.71 -5.51 4.41
N ASP A 86 12.38 -6.28 5.44
CA ASP A 86 11.82 -7.63 5.28
C ASP A 86 10.30 -7.60 5.08
N VAL A 87 9.64 -6.60 5.65
CA VAL A 87 8.19 -6.41 5.56
C VAL A 87 7.88 -4.96 5.25
N VAL A 88 6.96 -4.74 4.31
CA VAL A 88 6.41 -3.41 4.01
C VAL A 88 4.91 -3.44 4.27
N ILE A 89 4.45 -2.49 5.08
CA ILE A 89 3.03 -2.28 5.37
C ILE A 89 2.61 -0.97 4.72
N ILE A 90 1.51 -0.99 3.99
CA ILE A 90 0.91 0.23 3.43
C ILE A 90 -0.41 0.47 4.16
N ASP A 91 -0.49 1.57 4.86
CA ASP A 91 -1.65 1.95 5.67
C ASP A 91 -2.06 3.41 5.34
N SER A 92 -2.96 3.58 4.43
CA SER A 92 -3.68 2.57 3.68
C SER A 92 -3.48 2.76 2.18
N LEU A 93 -3.82 1.73 1.41
CA LEU A 93 -3.79 1.79 -0.04
C LEU A 93 -5.02 2.52 -0.62
N SER A 94 -6.06 2.71 0.17
CA SER A 94 -7.32 3.36 -0.24
C SER A 94 -7.13 4.74 -0.83
N HIS A 95 -6.21 5.53 -0.30
CA HIS A 95 -5.95 6.89 -0.78
C HIS A 95 -5.32 6.91 -2.19
N ALA A 96 -4.58 5.87 -2.57
CA ALA A 96 -4.04 5.75 -3.92
C ALA A 96 -5.17 5.61 -4.96
N TRP A 97 -6.30 5.07 -4.54
CA TRP A 97 -7.49 4.92 -5.39
C TRP A 97 -8.40 6.14 -5.31
N ALA A 98 -8.88 6.48 -4.12
CA ALA A 98 -9.95 7.45 -3.90
C ALA A 98 -9.52 8.76 -3.23
N GLY A 99 -8.26 8.91 -2.83
CA GLY A 99 -7.75 10.13 -2.22
C GLY A 99 -7.44 11.22 -3.23
N GLU A 100 -7.18 12.43 -2.75
CA GLU A 100 -6.78 13.56 -3.58
C GLU A 100 -5.51 13.24 -4.37
N GLY A 101 -5.58 13.38 -5.69
CA GLY A 101 -4.48 13.04 -6.60
C GLY A 101 -4.31 11.54 -6.82
N GLY A 102 -5.17 10.71 -6.25
CA GLY A 102 -5.17 9.28 -6.48
C GLY A 102 -5.68 8.89 -7.86
N LEU A 103 -5.84 7.58 -8.07
CA LEU A 103 -6.13 7.05 -9.39
C LEU A 103 -7.47 7.54 -9.96
N LEU A 104 -8.51 7.65 -9.13
CA LEU A 104 -9.81 8.17 -9.57
C LEU A 104 -9.71 9.63 -9.99
N ASP A 105 -9.00 10.46 -9.24
CA ASP A 105 -8.76 11.86 -9.61
C ASP A 105 -7.98 11.99 -10.92
N MET A 106 -6.95 11.19 -11.11
CA MET A 106 -6.18 11.16 -12.36
C MET A 106 -7.06 10.77 -13.53
N HIS A 107 -7.93 9.79 -13.33
CA HIS A 107 -8.89 9.37 -14.36
C HIS A 107 -9.89 10.47 -14.70
N ASP A 108 -10.43 11.17 -13.72
CA ASP A 108 -11.37 12.27 -13.94
C ASP A 108 -10.69 13.41 -14.72
N LYS A 109 -9.49 13.75 -14.38
CA LYS A 109 -8.70 14.78 -15.11
C LYS A 109 -8.41 14.34 -16.54
N ALA A 110 -8.05 13.09 -16.76
CA ALA A 110 -7.81 12.54 -18.09
C ALA A 110 -9.10 12.49 -18.91
N THR A 111 -10.22 12.14 -18.30
CA THR A 111 -11.54 12.16 -18.95
C THR A 111 -11.92 13.57 -19.39
N THR A 112 -11.75 14.56 -18.52
CA THR A 112 -12.04 15.97 -18.81
C THR A 112 -11.15 16.50 -19.91
N ALA A 113 -9.89 16.13 -19.95
CA ALA A 113 -8.92 16.57 -20.96
C ALA A 113 -9.08 15.85 -22.30
N SER A 114 -9.74 14.72 -22.34
CA SER A 114 -9.92 13.96 -23.58
C SER A 114 -10.96 14.61 -24.50
N LYS A 115 -10.76 14.50 -25.80
CA LYS A 115 -11.70 15.04 -26.80
C LYS A 115 -13.08 14.39 -26.73
N SER A 116 -13.14 13.10 -26.40
CA SER A 116 -14.38 12.33 -26.30
C SER A 116 -15.08 12.50 -24.96
N LYS A 117 -14.35 12.95 -23.93
CA LYS A 117 -14.80 12.96 -22.52
C LYS A 117 -15.39 11.62 -22.10
N ASN A 118 -14.81 10.54 -22.60
CA ASN A 118 -15.28 9.18 -22.37
C ASN A 118 -14.43 8.54 -21.26
N SER A 119 -15.09 8.22 -20.13
CA SER A 119 -14.41 7.66 -18.97
C SER A 119 -13.78 6.29 -19.23
N TYR A 120 -14.36 5.49 -20.13
CA TYR A 120 -13.78 4.18 -20.47
C TYR A 120 -12.49 4.29 -21.27
N VAL A 121 -12.35 5.32 -22.08
CA VAL A 121 -11.13 5.56 -22.88
C VAL A 121 -10.00 6.10 -22.01
N ALA A 122 -10.34 6.84 -20.95
CA ALA A 122 -9.34 7.50 -20.09
C ALA A 122 -8.57 6.54 -19.16
N TRP A 123 -9.07 5.33 -18.98
CA TRP A 123 -8.35 4.31 -18.24
C TRP A 123 -7.12 3.84 -19.03
#